data_9e788cec37f316a5d4efb899adcd8c77
#
_entry.id   9e788cec37f316a5d4efb899adcd8c77
#
_cell.length_a   1.000
_cell.length_b   1.000
_cell.length_c   1.000
_cell.angle_alpha   90.00
_cell.angle_beta   90.00
_cell.angle_gamma   90.00
#
_symmetry.space_group_name_H-M   'P 1'
#
loop_
_entity.id
_entity.type
_entity.pdbx_description
1 polymer ?
#
loop_
_entity_poly.entity_id
_entity_poly.type
_entity_poly.pdbx_seq_one_letter_code
_entity_poly.pdbx_strand_id
1 'polypeptide(L)'
;MAGAKRFECPRRRFLMILLDTMVLSERRKAKPNLGVVSYLKSQAPDSIYLSALTIGEIEAGIEKQRSLAPEFAAELAQWLTLMELQFAPFILPVTPAIAKLWGRLCVQTGNKGIDNLIAATALCHNLMVVTRNVTDFESTGVRVFDPFGLPEAAGTAG
;
A
#
# COMPACT_ATOMS: atom_id res chain seq x y z
N MET A 1 -22.28 -29.44 -36.96
CA MET A 1 -22.69 -28.19 -36.27
C MET A 1 -21.52 -27.69 -35.43
N ALA A 2 -20.86 -26.65 -35.90
CA ALA A 2 -19.72 -26.05 -35.18
C ALA A 2 -20.26 -25.19 -34.05
N GLY A 3 -20.02 -25.63 -32.81
CA GLY A 3 -20.33 -24.84 -31.62
C GLY A 3 -19.43 -23.61 -31.57
N ALA A 4 -20.02 -22.41 -31.57
CA ALA A 4 -19.34 -21.17 -31.41
C ALA A 4 -18.60 -21.17 -30.05
N LYS A 5 -17.27 -21.24 -30.06
CA LYS A 5 -16.44 -20.97 -28.90
C LYS A 5 -16.65 -19.50 -28.54
N ARG A 6 -17.41 -19.23 -27.47
CA ARG A 6 -17.41 -17.92 -26.83
C ARG A 6 -15.98 -17.66 -26.38
N PHE A 7 -15.32 -16.71 -27.02
CA PHE A 7 -14.13 -16.10 -26.47
C PHE A 7 -14.54 -15.37 -25.20
N GLU A 8 -14.36 -16.01 -24.06
CA GLU A 8 -14.38 -15.29 -22.79
C GLU A 8 -13.20 -14.32 -22.82
N CYS A 9 -13.53 -13.03 -22.86
CA CYS A 9 -12.57 -11.97 -22.63
C CYS A 9 -11.88 -12.28 -21.31
N PRO A 10 -10.53 -12.40 -21.24
CA PRO A 10 -9.86 -12.66 -19.97
C PRO A 10 -10.24 -11.51 -19.05
N ARG A 11 -10.99 -11.81 -17.98
CA ARG A 11 -11.25 -10.86 -16.90
C ARG A 11 -9.88 -10.29 -16.54
N ARG A 12 -9.67 -9.00 -16.74
CA ARG A 12 -8.50 -8.30 -16.22
C ARG A 12 -8.47 -8.65 -14.74
N ARG A 13 -7.58 -9.54 -14.34
CA ARG A 13 -7.26 -9.74 -12.94
C ARG A 13 -6.67 -8.41 -12.49
N PHE A 14 -7.51 -7.57 -11.89
CA PHE A 14 -7.00 -6.39 -11.21
C PHE A 14 -6.02 -6.89 -10.17
N LEU A 15 -4.78 -6.45 -10.31
CA LEU A 15 -3.74 -6.79 -9.36
C LEU A 15 -4.11 -6.10 -8.04
N MET A 16 -4.33 -6.87 -7.00
CA MET A 16 -4.56 -6.33 -5.66
C MET A 16 -3.25 -5.82 -5.09
N ILE A 17 -3.27 -4.65 -4.46
CA ILE A 17 -2.10 -3.93 -4.00
C ILE A 17 -2.18 -3.61 -2.51
N LEU A 18 -1.01 -3.60 -1.86
CA LEU A 18 -0.81 -3.14 -0.49
C LEU A 18 -0.01 -1.84 -0.53
N LEU A 19 -0.59 -0.74 -0.05
CA LEU A 19 0.08 0.55 -0.03
C LEU A 19 1.01 0.67 1.16
N ASP A 20 2.24 1.07 0.89
CA ASP A 20 3.16 1.52 1.92
C ASP A 20 2.79 2.93 2.42
N THR A 21 3.22 3.26 3.64
CA THR A 21 2.91 4.53 4.33
C THR A 21 3.25 5.75 3.49
N MET A 22 4.39 5.74 2.78
CA MET A 22 4.82 6.86 1.94
C MET A 22 3.85 7.11 0.77
N VAL A 23 3.36 6.07 0.14
CA VAL A 23 2.41 6.17 -0.98
C VAL A 23 1.04 6.65 -0.48
N LEU A 24 0.57 6.09 0.64
CA LEU A 24 -0.69 6.53 1.24
C LEU A 24 -0.63 8.00 1.65
N SER A 25 0.49 8.46 2.21
CA SER A 25 0.69 9.83 2.67
C SER A 25 0.67 10.88 1.55
N GLU A 26 0.93 10.48 0.29
CA GLU A 26 0.78 11.40 -0.85
C GLU A 26 -0.64 11.94 -0.99
N ARG A 27 -1.66 11.16 -0.57
CA ARG A 27 -3.07 11.55 -0.67
C ARG A 27 -3.45 12.78 0.14
N ARG A 28 -2.69 13.13 1.19
CA ARG A 28 -2.94 14.29 2.05
C ARG A 28 -2.12 15.53 1.70
N LYS A 29 -1.12 15.39 0.84
CA LYS A 29 -0.24 16.52 0.48
C LYS A 29 -0.97 17.53 -0.40
N ALA A 30 -0.70 18.82 -0.17
CA ALA A 30 -1.19 19.91 -1.04
C ALA A 30 -0.61 19.81 -2.45
N LYS A 31 0.64 19.32 -2.57
CA LYS A 31 1.33 19.06 -3.84
C LYS A 31 1.79 17.61 -3.89
N PRO A 32 0.89 16.66 -4.18
CA PRO A 32 1.24 15.25 -4.24
C PRO A 32 2.07 14.93 -5.48
N ASN A 33 2.81 13.82 -5.43
CA ASN A 33 3.48 13.29 -6.61
C ASN A 33 2.43 12.85 -7.65
N LEU A 34 2.51 13.40 -8.87
CA LEU A 34 1.51 13.18 -9.92
C LEU A 34 1.49 11.74 -10.43
N GLY A 35 2.64 11.06 -10.47
CA GLY A 35 2.72 9.64 -10.81
C GLY A 35 1.95 8.78 -9.81
N VAL A 36 2.10 9.04 -8.51
CA VAL A 36 1.34 8.35 -7.46
C VAL A 36 -0.16 8.61 -7.61
N VAL A 37 -0.57 9.86 -7.79
CA VAL A 37 -1.98 10.21 -7.96
C VAL A 37 -2.60 9.51 -9.17
N SER A 38 -1.91 9.56 -10.30
CA SER A 38 -2.34 8.90 -11.55
C SER A 38 -2.45 7.38 -11.37
N TYR A 39 -1.44 6.77 -10.75
CA TYR A 39 -1.45 5.34 -10.47
C TYR A 39 -2.62 4.92 -9.59
N LEU A 40 -2.83 5.60 -8.46
CA LEU A 40 -3.92 5.28 -7.53
C LEU A 40 -5.30 5.46 -8.16
N LYS A 41 -5.49 6.50 -8.99
CA LYS A 41 -6.74 6.71 -9.74
C LYS A 41 -7.03 5.60 -10.76
N SER A 42 -6.00 4.94 -11.27
CA SER A 42 -6.15 3.84 -12.23
C SER A 42 -6.52 2.50 -11.57
N GLN A 43 -6.41 2.41 -10.23
CA GLN A 43 -6.74 1.19 -9.49
C GLN A 43 -8.23 1.14 -9.16
N ALA A 44 -8.80 -0.08 -9.15
CA ALA A 44 -10.13 -0.28 -8.62
C ALA A 44 -10.11 -0.04 -7.08
N PRO A 45 -11.11 0.67 -6.52
CA PRO A 45 -11.12 0.98 -5.07
C PRO A 45 -11.06 -0.25 -4.17
N ASP A 46 -11.67 -1.35 -4.58
CA ASP A 46 -11.69 -2.64 -3.87
C ASP A 46 -10.43 -3.49 -4.07
N SER A 47 -9.46 -2.99 -4.84
CA SER A 47 -8.16 -3.63 -5.04
C SER A 47 -7.04 -3.06 -4.16
N ILE A 48 -7.32 -2.02 -3.37
CA ILE A 48 -6.34 -1.30 -2.56
C ILE A 48 -6.48 -1.70 -1.09
N TYR A 49 -5.42 -2.25 -0.53
CA TYR A 49 -5.33 -2.70 0.85
C TYR A 49 -4.30 -1.91 1.64
N LEU A 50 -4.50 -1.83 2.95
CA LEU A 50 -3.54 -1.28 3.93
C LEU A 50 -3.17 -2.36 4.93
N SER A 51 -1.97 -2.26 5.49
CA SER A 51 -1.59 -3.03 6.68
C SER A 51 -2.00 -2.28 7.95
N ALA A 52 -2.40 -3.01 8.99
CA ALA A 52 -2.56 -2.44 10.33
C ALA A 52 -1.27 -1.76 10.83
N LEU A 53 -0.11 -2.22 10.35
CA LEU A 53 1.19 -1.60 10.66
C LEU A 53 1.33 -0.20 10.07
N THR A 54 0.80 0.04 8.88
CA THR A 54 0.78 1.37 8.25
C THR A 54 0.00 2.37 9.13
N ILE A 55 -1.11 1.94 9.71
CA ILE A 55 -1.85 2.73 10.70
C ILE A 55 -0.95 3.06 11.90
N GLY A 56 -0.23 2.06 12.43
CA GLY A 56 0.71 2.24 13.55
C GLY A 56 1.87 3.19 13.22
N GLU A 57 2.43 3.13 12.02
CA GLU A 57 3.49 4.04 11.57
C GLU A 57 3.02 5.50 11.50
N ILE A 58 1.80 5.72 11.00
CA ILE A 58 1.20 7.05 10.94
C ILE A 58 0.94 7.57 12.36
N GLU A 59 0.40 6.73 13.25
CA GLU A 59 0.19 7.09 14.66
C GLU A 59 1.49 7.46 15.37
N ALA A 60 2.57 6.70 15.13
CA ALA A 60 3.91 7.05 15.64
C ALA A 60 4.39 8.42 15.14
N GLY A 61 4.08 8.76 13.88
CA GLY A 61 4.35 10.07 13.31
C GLY A 61 3.54 11.18 14.01
N ILE A 62 2.27 10.94 14.28
CA ILE A 62 1.38 11.87 15.02
C ILE A 62 1.95 12.13 16.42
N GLU A 63 2.30 11.09 17.16
CA GLU A 63 2.84 11.22 18.52
C GLU A 63 4.13 12.05 18.54
N LYS A 64 5.02 11.86 17.57
CA LYS A 64 6.24 12.68 17.44
C LYS A 64 5.92 14.17 17.21
N GLN A 65 4.83 14.47 16.51
CA GLN A 65 4.45 15.86 16.20
C GLN A 65 3.67 16.53 17.32
N ARG A 66 3.10 15.80 18.29
CA ARG A 66 2.25 16.37 19.35
C ARG A 66 2.96 17.48 20.15
N SER A 67 4.25 17.33 20.42
CA SER A 67 5.04 18.32 21.16
C SER A 67 5.67 19.39 20.26
N LEU A 68 5.91 19.08 18.98
CA LEU A 68 6.63 19.95 18.05
C LEU A 68 5.68 20.84 17.25
N ALA A 69 4.55 20.31 16.80
CA ALA A 69 3.57 20.96 15.96
C ALA A 69 2.16 20.41 16.28
N PRO A 70 1.54 20.79 17.42
CA PRO A 70 0.32 20.19 17.90
C PRO A 70 -0.88 20.34 16.95
N GLU A 71 -0.98 21.46 16.21
CA GLU A 71 -2.03 21.67 15.20
C GLU A 71 -1.87 20.69 14.04
N PHE A 72 -0.66 20.53 13.54
CA PHE A 72 -0.37 19.57 12.48
C PHE A 72 -0.60 18.11 12.94
N ALA A 73 -0.26 17.79 14.19
CA ALA A 73 -0.57 16.48 14.78
C ALA A 73 -2.08 16.21 14.82
N ALA A 74 -2.88 17.22 15.17
CA ALA A 74 -4.34 17.11 15.17
C ALA A 74 -4.91 16.89 13.75
N GLU A 75 -4.40 17.60 12.75
CA GLU A 75 -4.79 17.42 11.35
C GLU A 75 -4.45 16.00 10.86
N LEU A 76 -3.26 15.50 11.18
CA LEU A 76 -2.85 14.12 10.85
C LEU A 76 -3.75 13.08 11.52
N ALA A 77 -4.12 13.28 12.79
CA ALA A 77 -5.01 12.38 13.53
C ALA A 77 -6.40 12.32 12.90
N GLN A 78 -6.94 13.47 12.49
CA GLN A 78 -8.23 13.53 11.77
C GLN A 78 -8.14 12.80 10.42
N TRP A 79 -7.07 13.05 9.66
CA TRP A 79 -6.86 12.36 8.40
C TRP A 79 -6.73 10.85 8.59
N LEU A 80 -6.00 10.38 9.60
CA LEU A 80 -5.87 8.96 9.92
C LEU A 80 -7.23 8.34 10.20
N THR A 81 -8.06 8.99 11.02
CA THR A 81 -9.43 8.54 11.32
C THR A 81 -10.26 8.37 10.03
N LEU A 82 -10.16 9.31 9.09
CA LEU A 82 -10.84 9.21 7.80
C LEU A 82 -10.32 8.04 6.96
N MET A 83 -9.01 7.79 6.98
CA MET A 83 -8.41 6.64 6.28
C MET A 83 -8.89 5.31 6.89
N GLU A 84 -8.92 5.20 8.20
CA GLU A 84 -9.46 4.01 8.88
C GLU A 84 -10.91 3.73 8.51
N LEU A 85 -11.74 4.76 8.44
CA LEU A 85 -13.15 4.63 8.02
C LEU A 85 -13.25 4.22 6.53
N GLN A 86 -12.50 4.89 5.67
CA GLN A 86 -12.54 4.64 4.22
C GLN A 86 -12.04 3.24 3.87
N PHE A 87 -11.00 2.76 4.53
CA PHE A 87 -10.36 1.49 4.27
C PHE A 87 -10.76 0.38 5.25
N ALA A 88 -11.75 0.61 6.13
CA ALA A 88 -12.12 -0.34 7.19
C ALA A 88 -12.17 -1.81 6.74
N PRO A 89 -12.81 -2.20 5.62
CA PRO A 89 -12.85 -3.58 5.17
C PRO A 89 -11.54 -4.07 4.50
N PHE A 90 -10.61 -3.17 4.22
CA PHE A 90 -9.37 -3.42 3.48
C PHE A 90 -8.11 -3.21 4.33
N ILE A 91 -8.24 -3.01 5.63
CA ILE A 91 -7.11 -2.96 6.57
C ILE A 91 -6.83 -4.38 7.04
N LEU A 92 -5.67 -4.90 6.69
CA LEU A 92 -5.26 -6.27 7.01
C LEU A 92 -4.55 -6.33 8.36
N PRO A 93 -5.05 -7.16 9.30
CA PRO A 93 -4.38 -7.38 10.58
C PRO A 93 -3.14 -8.26 10.42
N VAL A 94 -2.25 -8.21 11.40
CA VAL A 94 -1.15 -9.19 11.53
C VAL A 94 -1.69 -10.45 12.17
N THR A 95 -1.85 -11.49 11.38
CA THR A 95 -2.31 -12.82 11.84
C THR A 95 -1.14 -13.70 12.30
N PRO A 96 -1.39 -14.81 13.03
CA PRO A 96 -0.34 -15.78 13.34
C PRO A 96 0.37 -16.34 12.10
N ALA A 97 -0.32 -16.54 10.99
CA ALA A 97 0.27 -16.97 9.72
C ALA A 97 1.25 -15.94 9.17
N ILE A 98 0.88 -14.67 9.18
CA ILE A 98 1.74 -13.54 8.78
C ILE A 98 2.96 -13.45 9.70
N ALA A 99 2.78 -13.54 11.02
CA ALA A 99 3.86 -13.51 11.99
C ALA A 99 4.87 -14.65 11.79
N LYS A 100 4.40 -15.87 11.50
CA LYS A 100 5.27 -17.00 11.17
C LYS A 100 6.07 -16.78 9.89
N LEU A 101 5.44 -16.24 8.84
CA LEU A 101 6.13 -15.90 7.60
C LEU A 101 7.16 -14.79 7.83
N TRP A 102 6.81 -13.75 8.59
CA TRP A 102 7.75 -12.72 9.00
C TRP A 102 8.98 -13.30 9.70
N GLY A 103 8.78 -14.22 10.65
CA GLY A 103 9.87 -14.91 11.35
C GLY A 103 10.83 -15.62 10.38
N ARG A 104 10.30 -16.30 9.36
CA ARG A 104 11.12 -16.92 8.29
C ARG A 104 11.86 -15.89 7.46
N LEU A 105 11.20 -14.80 7.07
CA LEU A 105 11.83 -13.70 6.31
C LEU A 105 12.95 -13.02 7.11
N CYS A 106 12.79 -12.86 8.42
CA CYS A 106 13.84 -12.29 9.29
C CYS A 106 15.15 -13.07 9.21
N VAL A 107 15.07 -14.40 9.20
CA VAL A 107 16.25 -15.27 9.06
C VAL A 107 16.81 -15.20 7.64
N GLN A 108 15.94 -15.26 6.64
CA GLN A 108 16.33 -15.22 5.23
C GLN A 108 17.05 -13.92 4.84
N THR A 109 16.54 -12.78 5.31
CA THR A 109 17.03 -11.45 4.91
C THR A 109 18.02 -10.84 5.91
N GLY A 110 18.11 -11.37 7.13
CA GLY A 110 18.87 -10.77 8.23
C GLY A 110 18.23 -9.49 8.82
N ASN A 111 17.00 -9.14 8.41
CA ASN A 111 16.31 -7.93 8.84
C ASN A 111 15.02 -8.27 9.62
N LYS A 112 14.83 -7.65 10.78
CA LYS A 112 13.64 -7.80 11.64
C LYS A 112 12.70 -6.60 11.57
N GLY A 113 12.91 -5.70 10.61
CA GLY A 113 12.15 -4.46 10.46
C GLY A 113 10.69 -4.66 10.03
N ILE A 114 9.94 -3.58 10.09
CA ILE A 114 8.52 -3.51 9.68
C ILE A 114 8.33 -3.88 8.21
N ASP A 115 9.29 -3.54 7.34
CA ASP A 115 9.21 -3.85 5.91
C ASP A 115 9.06 -5.36 5.65
N ASN A 116 9.77 -6.20 6.42
CA ASN A 116 9.60 -7.65 6.33
C ASN A 116 8.21 -8.11 6.80
N LEU A 117 7.59 -7.40 7.75
CA LEU A 117 6.25 -7.72 8.22
C LEU A 117 5.18 -7.27 7.21
N ILE A 118 5.38 -6.14 6.56
CA ILE A 118 4.57 -5.68 5.42
C ILE A 118 4.71 -6.67 4.25
N ALA A 119 5.93 -7.09 3.92
CA ALA A 119 6.18 -8.10 2.91
C ALA A 119 5.48 -9.43 3.21
N ALA A 120 5.55 -9.90 4.47
CA ALA A 120 4.86 -11.12 4.91
C ALA A 120 3.33 -10.99 4.75
N THR A 121 2.78 -9.83 5.08
CA THR A 121 1.35 -9.53 4.87
C THR A 121 0.97 -9.63 3.40
N ALA A 122 1.74 -8.98 2.52
CA ALA A 122 1.51 -8.99 1.09
C ALA A 122 1.64 -10.40 0.49
N LEU A 123 2.65 -11.16 0.88
CA LEU A 123 2.85 -12.55 0.44
C LEU A 123 1.71 -13.47 0.86
N CYS A 124 1.23 -13.37 2.11
CA CYS A 124 0.10 -14.17 2.60
C CYS A 124 -1.19 -13.90 1.83
N HIS A 125 -1.40 -12.68 1.37
CA HIS A 125 -2.61 -12.27 0.66
C HIS A 125 -2.41 -12.17 -0.87
N ASN A 126 -1.24 -12.56 -1.38
CA ASN A 126 -0.89 -12.47 -2.81
C ASN A 126 -1.06 -11.06 -3.39
N LEU A 127 -0.63 -10.05 -2.61
CA LEU A 127 -0.66 -8.64 -2.98
C LEU A 127 0.70 -8.20 -3.53
N MET A 128 0.70 -7.13 -4.32
CA MET A 128 1.90 -6.39 -4.70
C MET A 128 2.08 -5.20 -3.75
N VAL A 129 3.27 -5.00 -3.20
CA VAL A 129 3.60 -3.83 -2.39
C VAL A 129 3.85 -2.64 -3.30
N VAL A 130 3.14 -1.55 -3.06
CA VAL A 130 3.35 -0.27 -3.75
C VAL A 130 4.10 0.67 -2.81
N THR A 131 5.36 0.94 -3.13
CA THR A 131 6.29 1.67 -2.28
C THR A 131 7.34 2.41 -3.10
N ARG A 132 7.92 3.45 -2.52
CA ARG A 132 9.11 4.11 -3.06
C ARG A 132 10.39 3.34 -2.74
N ASN A 133 10.41 2.59 -1.63
CA ASN A 133 11.60 1.90 -1.11
C ASN A 133 11.68 0.46 -1.65
N VAL A 134 11.77 0.31 -2.96
CA VAL A 134 11.81 -1.01 -3.63
C VAL A 134 12.91 -1.92 -3.09
N THR A 135 14.10 -1.37 -2.83
CA THR A 135 15.26 -2.13 -2.34
C THR A 135 15.04 -2.81 -1.00
N ASP A 136 14.21 -2.22 -0.11
CA ASP A 136 13.92 -2.78 1.21
C ASP A 136 13.08 -4.08 1.13
N PHE A 137 12.44 -4.32 -0.01
CA PHE A 137 11.58 -5.48 -0.25
C PHE A 137 12.19 -6.54 -1.18
N GLU A 138 13.26 -6.22 -1.92
CA GLU A 138 13.82 -7.12 -2.95
C GLU A 138 14.18 -8.50 -2.41
N SER A 139 14.79 -8.56 -1.22
CA SER A 139 15.22 -9.83 -0.62
C SER A 139 14.09 -10.69 -0.07
N THR A 140 12.86 -10.17 -0.02
CA THR A 140 11.70 -10.88 0.53
C THR A 140 10.97 -11.75 -0.48
N GLY A 141 11.21 -11.53 -1.77
CA GLY A 141 10.49 -12.20 -2.87
C GLY A 141 9.08 -11.66 -3.14
N VAL A 142 8.63 -10.63 -2.44
CA VAL A 142 7.34 -9.98 -2.71
C VAL A 142 7.42 -9.17 -4.01
N ARG A 143 6.32 -9.10 -4.75
CA ARG A 143 6.20 -8.19 -5.90
C ARG A 143 6.13 -6.75 -5.42
N VAL A 144 6.89 -5.87 -6.04
CA VAL A 144 7.03 -4.46 -5.65
C VAL A 144 6.84 -3.55 -6.86
N PHE A 145 6.26 -2.38 -6.63
CA PHE A 145 6.10 -1.36 -7.65
C PHE A 145 6.29 0.04 -7.07
N ASP A 146 7.08 0.87 -7.75
CA ASP A 146 7.30 2.28 -7.41
C ASP A 146 6.54 3.20 -8.37
N PRO A 147 5.47 3.89 -7.92
CA PRO A 147 4.71 4.81 -8.75
C PRO A 147 5.30 6.21 -8.86
N PHE A 148 6.33 6.55 -8.07
CA PHE A 148 6.86 7.92 -8.00
C PHE A 148 7.59 8.37 -9.27
N GLY A 149 8.13 7.42 -10.03
CA GLY A 149 8.81 7.69 -11.29
C GLY A 149 7.89 7.68 -12.52
N LEU A 150 6.59 7.47 -12.36
CA LEU A 150 5.66 7.48 -13.48
C LEU A 150 5.46 8.90 -14.03
N PRO A 151 5.34 9.04 -15.37
CA PRO A 151 4.97 10.33 -15.97
C PRO A 151 3.55 10.72 -15.52
N GLU A 152 3.32 12.04 -15.46
CA GLU A 152 1.97 12.58 -15.33
C GLU A 152 1.11 12.01 -16.47
N ALA A 153 -0.07 11.47 -16.14
CA ALA A 153 -1.00 11.08 -17.18
C ALA A 153 -1.32 12.33 -18.01
N ALA A 154 -1.01 12.29 -19.30
CA ALA A 154 -1.36 13.37 -20.21
C ALA A 154 -2.84 13.68 -20.03
N GLY A 155 -3.13 14.87 -19.49
CA GLY A 155 -4.50 15.33 -19.32
C GLY A 155 -5.19 15.19 -20.66
N THR A 156 -6.27 14.45 -20.71
CA THR A 156 -7.21 14.53 -21.82
C THR A 156 -7.70 15.98 -21.85
N ALA A 157 -7.01 16.79 -22.67
CA ALA A 157 -7.54 18.07 -23.09
C ALA A 157 -8.81 17.75 -23.89
N GLY A 158 -9.95 18.08 -23.34
CA GLY A 158 -11.26 17.98 -23.94
C GLY A 158 -12.17 19.01 -23.32
#